data_12b9a62f3b0451ecb4ec2de6c5b90904
#
_entry.id   12b9a62f3b0451ecb4ec2de6c5b90904
#
_cell.length_a   1.000
_cell.length_b   1.000
_cell.length_c   1.000
_cell.angle_alpha   90.00
_cell.angle_beta   90.00
_cell.angle_gamma   90.00
#
_symmetry.space_group_name_H-M   'P 1'
#
loop_
_entity.id
_entity.type
_entity.pdbx_description
1 polymer ?
#
loop_
_entity_poly.entity_id
_entity_poly.type
_entity_poly.pdbx_seq_one_letter_code
_entity_poly.pdbx_strand_id
1 'polypeptide(L)'
;TEYKENKGHNVYYFLPLLLGLIGIFWQLTRVKDGEAKGAKNFTLTFLLFFLTGLAIVIYLNQTPYQPRERDYAYAGSFYAFCIWIGLGVLALIDWCSRSVKSNTGQVIVAVLLAVVCLGVPAQMASQNWDDHDRSNRYSCRDFGANYLKSCETQAILFSNGDNDTFPLWYNQEVEEVGTDLRVCNLSYLQTDWYISQMKRPYYESKALPISWEYKDFMPNSNEIARVDNRLGQPISVDRAFNFLRSDDPRTKTREGDNYIPSDKLYVETPSGERVMFQSKRMYTRSQMMIMEMISTNNWERPIYFCAT
;
A
#
# COMPACT_ATOMS: atom_id res chain seq x y z
N THR A 1 33.75 -16.52 -6.63
CA THR A 1 34.14 -15.10 -6.75
C THR A 1 32.92 -14.19 -6.86
N GLU A 2 31.95 -14.49 -7.70
CA GLU A 2 30.73 -13.69 -7.89
C GLU A 2 29.94 -13.41 -6.58
N TYR A 3 29.83 -14.40 -5.68
CA TYR A 3 29.09 -14.23 -4.42
C TYR A 3 29.73 -13.20 -3.48
N LYS A 4 31.06 -13.15 -3.40
CA LYS A 4 31.80 -12.21 -2.56
C LYS A 4 31.83 -10.77 -3.11
N GLU A 5 31.66 -10.64 -4.40
CA GLU A 5 31.67 -9.36 -5.11
C GLU A 5 30.25 -8.75 -5.22
N ASN A 6 29.23 -9.52 -4.82
CA ASN A 6 27.86 -9.02 -4.81
C ASN A 6 27.68 -8.00 -3.66
N LYS A 7 27.35 -6.78 -4.00
CA LYS A 7 27.12 -5.68 -3.04
C LYS A 7 26.01 -5.98 -2.03
N GLY A 8 25.01 -6.78 -2.40
CA GLY A 8 23.95 -7.23 -1.49
C GLY A 8 24.41 -8.29 -0.48
N HIS A 9 25.69 -8.71 -0.49
CA HIS A 9 26.23 -9.67 0.45
C HIS A 9 26.78 -8.98 1.69
N ASN A 10 25.95 -8.88 2.73
CA ASN A 10 26.28 -8.22 4.00
C ASN A 10 26.83 -9.22 5.03
N VAL A 11 27.92 -8.89 5.70
CA VAL A 11 28.60 -9.74 6.68
C VAL A 11 28.53 -9.13 8.07
N TYR A 12 27.76 -9.75 8.97
CA TYR A 12 27.57 -9.28 10.36
C TYR A 12 28.27 -10.14 11.42
N TYR A 13 29.00 -11.19 11.02
CA TYR A 13 29.71 -12.14 11.89
C TYR A 13 28.84 -12.70 13.03
N PHE A 14 27.53 -12.80 12.86
CA PHE A 14 26.54 -13.18 13.88
C PHE A 14 26.54 -12.29 15.16
N LEU A 15 27.23 -11.17 15.17
CA LEU A 15 27.35 -10.32 16.36
C LEU A 15 25.99 -9.84 16.91
N PRO A 16 25.04 -9.36 16.12
CA PRO A 16 23.72 -8.99 16.62
C PRO A 16 22.97 -10.18 17.23
N LEU A 17 23.06 -11.36 16.61
CA LEU A 17 22.43 -12.58 17.12
C LEU A 17 23.03 -13.00 18.46
N LEU A 18 24.36 -13.04 18.57
CA LEU A 18 25.06 -13.40 19.80
C LEU A 18 24.69 -12.45 20.96
N LEU A 19 24.70 -11.14 20.71
CA LEU A 19 24.27 -10.17 21.73
C LEU A 19 22.79 -10.37 22.12
N GLY A 20 21.93 -10.61 21.16
CA GLY A 20 20.51 -10.89 21.41
C GLY A 20 20.31 -12.15 22.29
N LEU A 21 21.01 -13.24 22.00
CA LEU A 21 20.96 -14.48 22.79
C LEU A 21 21.50 -14.26 24.22
N ILE A 22 22.60 -13.51 24.37
CA ILE A 22 23.13 -13.11 25.69
C ILE A 22 22.09 -12.30 26.46
N GLY A 23 21.40 -11.37 25.79
CA GLY A 23 20.36 -10.54 26.40
C GLY A 23 19.15 -11.34 26.85
N ILE A 24 18.69 -12.31 26.02
CA ILE A 24 17.63 -13.25 26.37
C ILE A 24 18.01 -14.04 27.63
N PHE A 25 19.19 -14.66 27.62
CA PHE A 25 19.67 -15.43 28.77
C PHE A 25 19.75 -14.59 30.05
N TRP A 26 20.35 -13.39 29.96
CA TRP A 26 20.46 -12.49 31.08
C TRP A 26 19.12 -12.03 31.63
N GLN A 27 18.18 -11.69 30.75
CA GLN A 27 16.84 -11.28 31.14
C GLN A 27 16.09 -12.40 31.86
N LEU A 28 16.14 -13.66 31.33
CA LEU A 28 15.48 -14.82 31.93
C LEU A 28 16.07 -15.17 33.33
N THR A 29 17.36 -15.07 33.47
CA THR A 29 18.05 -15.47 34.71
C THR A 29 18.10 -14.39 35.79
N ARG A 30 17.66 -13.16 35.48
CA ARG A 30 17.71 -12.05 36.42
C ARG A 30 16.61 -12.16 37.47
N VAL A 31 17.07 -12.35 38.71
CA VAL A 31 16.23 -12.28 39.91
C VAL A 31 16.50 -10.98 40.62
N LYS A 32 15.47 -10.23 41.00
CA LYS A 32 15.57 -9.03 41.83
C LYS A 32 14.59 -9.14 42.99
N ASP A 33 15.05 -8.91 44.19
CA ASP A 33 14.26 -8.94 45.43
C ASP A 33 13.51 -10.26 45.67
N GLY A 34 14.14 -11.40 45.27
CA GLY A 34 13.54 -12.74 45.36
C GLY A 34 12.44 -13.05 44.35
N GLU A 35 12.09 -12.11 43.49
CA GLU A 35 11.10 -12.30 42.41
C GLU A 35 11.77 -12.44 41.04
N ALA A 36 11.24 -13.35 40.24
CA ALA A 36 11.66 -13.55 38.85
C ALA A 36 11.11 -12.43 37.92
N LYS A 37 11.43 -11.15 38.23
CA LYS A 37 10.99 -9.99 37.47
C LYS A 37 11.47 -10.05 36.02
N GLY A 38 12.60 -10.69 35.77
CA GLY A 38 13.12 -10.92 34.42
C GLY A 38 12.17 -11.73 33.52
N ALA A 39 11.58 -12.75 34.09
CA ALA A 39 10.64 -13.62 33.31
C ALA A 39 9.38 -12.88 32.82
N LYS A 40 8.80 -12.00 33.66
CA LYS A 40 7.64 -11.18 33.24
C LYS A 40 8.02 -10.23 32.09
N ASN A 41 9.14 -9.54 32.22
CA ASN A 41 9.62 -8.63 31.17
C ASN A 41 10.00 -9.40 29.90
N PHE A 42 10.60 -10.59 30.05
CA PHE A 42 10.89 -11.47 28.91
C PHE A 42 9.59 -11.86 28.18
N THR A 43 8.54 -12.25 28.91
CA THR A 43 7.27 -12.61 28.30
C THR A 43 6.69 -11.47 27.45
N LEU A 44 6.76 -10.22 27.93
CA LEU A 44 6.29 -9.06 27.17
C LEU A 44 7.10 -8.84 25.89
N THR A 45 8.42 -8.88 25.97
CA THR A 45 9.30 -8.72 24.80
C THR A 45 9.14 -9.88 23.85
N PHE A 46 8.99 -11.10 24.36
CA PHE A 46 8.76 -12.29 23.55
C PHE A 46 7.41 -12.25 22.82
N LEU A 47 6.33 -11.84 23.50
CA LEU A 47 5.04 -11.67 22.84
C LEU A 47 5.11 -10.58 21.77
N LEU A 48 5.78 -9.47 22.02
CA LEU A 48 5.99 -8.45 21.00
C LEU A 48 6.73 -9.04 19.78
N PHE A 49 7.84 -9.74 20.00
CA PHE A 49 8.62 -10.39 18.95
C PHE A 49 7.78 -11.43 18.18
N PHE A 50 7.10 -12.32 18.89
CA PHE A 50 6.31 -13.40 18.30
C PHE A 50 5.09 -12.89 17.52
N LEU A 51 4.31 -11.99 18.14
CA LEU A 51 3.07 -11.50 17.54
C LEU A 51 3.32 -10.60 16.32
N THR A 52 4.39 -9.80 16.34
CA THR A 52 4.74 -8.93 15.20
C THR A 52 5.63 -9.62 14.16
N GLY A 53 6.03 -10.85 14.39
CA GLY A 53 6.85 -11.66 13.48
C GLY A 53 6.12 -12.92 13.05
N LEU A 54 6.40 -14.03 13.73
CA LEU A 54 5.92 -15.35 13.33
C LEU A 54 4.39 -15.45 13.25
N ALA A 55 3.66 -14.79 14.14
CA ALA A 55 2.20 -14.77 14.08
C ALA A 55 1.70 -14.05 12.83
N ILE A 56 2.37 -12.95 12.39
CA ILE A 56 2.05 -12.27 11.14
C ILE A 56 2.36 -13.16 9.94
N VAL A 57 3.47 -13.90 9.94
CA VAL A 57 3.80 -14.86 8.86
C VAL A 57 2.66 -15.87 8.70
N ILE A 58 2.20 -16.46 9.82
CA ILE A 58 1.09 -17.43 9.82
C ILE A 58 -0.21 -16.77 9.35
N TYR A 59 -0.52 -15.56 9.85
CA TYR A 59 -1.73 -14.83 9.50
C TYR A 59 -1.80 -14.46 8.03
N LEU A 60 -0.72 -13.92 7.48
CA LEU A 60 -0.65 -13.51 6.08
C LEU A 60 -0.71 -14.69 5.11
N ASN A 61 -0.19 -15.85 5.52
CA ASN A 61 -0.18 -17.09 4.71
C ASN A 61 0.11 -16.80 3.23
N GLN A 62 1.19 -16.08 2.96
CA GLN A 62 1.51 -15.59 1.62
C GLN A 62 1.77 -16.75 0.67
N THR A 63 1.19 -16.65 -0.52
CA THR A 63 1.44 -17.62 -1.58
C THR A 63 2.83 -17.41 -2.18
N PRO A 64 3.54 -18.49 -2.61
CA PRO A 64 4.89 -18.37 -3.19
C PRO A 64 4.94 -17.60 -4.52
N TYR A 65 3.81 -17.34 -5.15
CA TYR A 65 3.70 -16.65 -6.44
C TYR A 65 3.45 -15.15 -6.32
N GLN A 66 3.76 -14.55 -5.18
CA GLN A 66 3.64 -13.09 -5.03
C GLN A 66 4.77 -12.38 -5.78
N PRO A 67 4.50 -11.23 -6.41
CA PRO A 67 5.51 -10.52 -7.21
C PRO A 67 6.62 -9.90 -6.37
N ARG A 68 6.45 -9.77 -5.04
CA ARG A 68 7.47 -9.25 -4.11
C ARG A 68 7.32 -9.84 -2.72
N GLU A 69 8.42 -9.90 -2.00
CA GLU A 69 8.44 -10.16 -0.56
C GLU A 69 7.86 -8.98 0.23
N ARG A 70 7.27 -9.28 1.38
CA ARG A 70 6.66 -8.27 2.26
C ARG A 70 7.35 -8.22 3.63
N ASP A 71 8.67 -8.22 3.63
CA ASP A 71 9.52 -8.25 4.83
C ASP A 71 9.20 -7.10 5.80
N TYR A 72 8.76 -5.96 5.28
CA TYR A 72 8.35 -4.82 6.09
C TYR A 72 7.21 -5.16 7.08
N ALA A 73 6.42 -6.20 6.80
CA ALA A 73 5.38 -6.66 7.71
C ALA A 73 5.94 -7.20 9.03
N TYR A 74 7.21 -7.64 9.04
CA TYR A 74 7.89 -8.21 10.20
C TYR A 74 8.81 -7.23 10.92
N ALA A 75 8.86 -5.98 10.50
CA ALA A 75 9.76 -4.97 11.07
C ALA A 75 9.62 -4.83 12.58
N GLY A 76 8.40 -5.00 13.12
CA GLY A 76 8.14 -4.99 14.56
C GLY A 76 8.89 -6.08 15.33
N SER A 77 9.08 -7.27 14.76
CA SER A 77 9.82 -8.35 15.41
C SER A 77 11.32 -8.06 15.46
N PHE A 78 11.88 -7.49 14.41
CA PHE A 78 13.29 -7.07 14.41
C PHE A 78 13.53 -5.95 15.42
N TYR A 79 12.59 -5.00 15.52
CA TYR A 79 12.64 -3.97 16.57
C TYR A 79 12.62 -4.58 17.98
N ALA A 80 11.73 -5.55 18.22
CA ALA A 80 11.69 -6.26 19.51
C ALA A 80 12.99 -7.01 19.79
N PHE A 81 13.60 -7.63 18.78
CA PHE A 81 14.89 -8.30 18.92
C PHE A 81 16.03 -7.34 19.30
N CYS A 82 16.00 -6.09 18.81
CA CYS A 82 16.96 -5.06 19.20
C CYS A 82 16.95 -4.76 20.70
N ILE A 83 15.80 -4.94 21.38
CA ILE A 83 15.74 -4.83 22.84
C ILE A 83 16.67 -5.85 23.50
N TRP A 84 16.65 -7.11 23.01
CA TRP A 84 17.56 -8.14 23.55
C TRP A 84 19.02 -7.89 23.20
N ILE A 85 19.33 -7.32 22.04
CA ILE A 85 20.69 -6.88 21.70
C ILE A 85 21.18 -5.85 22.73
N GLY A 86 20.35 -4.84 23.05
CA GLY A 86 20.67 -3.85 24.07
C GLY A 86 20.84 -4.47 25.48
N LEU A 87 19.95 -5.43 25.83
CA LEU A 87 20.09 -6.19 27.08
C LEU A 87 21.35 -7.05 27.13
N GLY A 88 21.81 -7.55 25.98
CA GLY A 88 23.09 -8.27 25.85
C GLY A 88 24.29 -7.39 26.19
N VAL A 89 24.28 -6.14 25.72
CA VAL A 89 25.31 -5.17 26.10
C VAL A 89 25.31 -4.91 27.62
N LEU A 90 24.11 -4.72 28.20
CA LEU A 90 23.96 -4.55 29.65
C LEU A 90 24.43 -5.79 30.42
N ALA A 91 24.19 -6.99 29.94
CA ALA A 91 24.70 -8.22 30.52
C ALA A 91 26.23 -8.27 30.56
N LEU A 92 26.86 -7.93 29.43
CA LEU A 92 28.33 -7.87 29.38
C LEU A 92 28.91 -6.84 30.37
N ILE A 93 28.31 -5.65 30.45
CA ILE A 93 28.68 -4.62 31.41
C ILE A 93 28.53 -5.13 32.85
N ASP A 94 27.39 -5.73 33.18
CA ASP A 94 27.12 -6.27 34.53
C ASP A 94 28.13 -7.36 34.90
N TRP A 95 28.42 -8.31 34.03
CA TRP A 95 29.37 -9.40 34.30
C TRP A 95 30.80 -8.89 34.42
N CYS A 96 31.27 -8.03 33.55
CA CYS A 96 32.63 -7.48 33.59
C CYS A 96 32.83 -6.55 34.79
N SER A 97 31.83 -5.72 35.13
CA SER A 97 31.89 -4.77 36.22
C SER A 97 31.99 -5.46 37.61
N ARG A 98 31.41 -6.66 37.76
CA ARG A 98 31.48 -7.44 39.02
C ARG A 98 32.92 -7.77 39.43
N SER A 99 33.85 -7.87 38.49
CA SER A 99 35.26 -8.18 38.75
C SER A 99 36.05 -6.94 39.18
N VAL A 100 35.46 -5.76 39.09
CA VAL A 100 36.14 -4.48 39.41
C VAL A 100 35.60 -3.92 40.72
N LYS A 101 36.52 -3.72 41.70
CA LYS A 101 36.17 -3.26 43.05
C LYS A 101 35.91 -1.75 43.15
N SER A 102 36.51 -0.95 42.28
CA SER A 102 36.40 0.51 42.30
C SER A 102 35.18 0.98 41.49
N ASN A 103 34.36 1.86 42.08
CA ASN A 103 33.21 2.46 41.37
C ASN A 103 33.64 3.20 40.08
N THR A 104 34.74 3.96 40.16
CA THR A 104 35.30 4.62 38.96
C THR A 104 35.72 3.62 37.90
N GLY A 105 36.35 2.51 38.31
CA GLY A 105 36.73 1.43 37.40
C GLY A 105 35.52 0.76 36.73
N GLN A 106 34.43 0.56 37.49
CA GLN A 106 33.17 0.01 36.91
C GLN A 106 32.59 0.93 35.85
N VAL A 107 32.58 2.24 36.07
CA VAL A 107 32.13 3.23 35.08
C VAL A 107 33.02 3.19 33.82
N ILE A 108 34.34 3.13 34.00
CA ILE A 108 35.28 3.05 32.89
C ILE A 108 35.00 1.77 32.04
N VAL A 109 34.84 0.61 32.68
CA VAL A 109 34.54 -0.66 32.03
C VAL A 109 33.21 -0.56 31.29
N ALA A 110 32.17 0.02 31.89
CA ALA A 110 30.87 0.20 31.26
C ALA A 110 30.96 1.06 30.00
N VAL A 111 31.65 2.19 30.07
CA VAL A 111 31.84 3.09 28.92
C VAL A 111 32.62 2.40 27.79
N LEU A 112 33.73 1.73 28.13
CA LEU A 112 34.55 1.02 27.14
C LEU A 112 33.74 -0.09 26.42
N LEU A 113 33.01 -0.90 27.18
CA LEU A 113 32.17 -1.95 26.61
C LEU A 113 31.02 -1.37 25.75
N ALA A 114 30.40 -0.29 26.20
CA ALA A 114 29.37 0.38 25.42
C ALA A 114 29.93 0.87 24.07
N VAL A 115 31.11 1.51 24.10
CA VAL A 115 31.79 1.99 22.87
C VAL A 115 32.17 0.82 21.94
N VAL A 116 32.72 -0.26 22.48
CA VAL A 116 33.07 -1.45 21.70
C VAL A 116 31.81 -2.07 21.08
N CYS A 117 30.72 -2.20 21.87
CA CYS A 117 29.48 -2.76 21.38
C CYS A 117 28.78 -1.86 20.32
N LEU A 118 29.00 -0.54 20.33
CA LEU A 118 28.56 0.35 19.23
C LEU A 118 29.22 0.00 17.89
N GLY A 119 30.32 -0.75 17.89
CA GLY A 119 30.90 -1.33 16.68
C GLY A 119 29.95 -2.25 15.95
N VAL A 120 28.99 -2.91 16.64
CA VAL A 120 28.02 -3.81 15.99
C VAL A 120 27.04 -3.04 15.09
N PRO A 121 26.29 -2.04 15.58
CA PRO A 121 25.44 -1.25 14.69
C PRO A 121 26.24 -0.43 13.67
N ALA A 122 27.45 0.00 13.98
CA ALA A 122 28.32 0.66 13.01
C ALA A 122 28.73 -0.28 11.87
N GLN A 123 29.07 -1.52 12.19
CA GLN A 123 29.33 -2.57 11.21
C GLN A 123 28.09 -2.82 10.33
N MET A 124 26.92 -2.96 10.95
CA MET A 124 25.65 -3.16 10.20
C MET A 124 25.37 -1.97 9.29
N ALA A 125 25.52 -0.75 9.77
CA ALA A 125 25.32 0.45 8.97
C ALA A 125 26.28 0.52 7.77
N SER A 126 27.54 0.20 7.98
CA SER A 126 28.55 0.22 6.91
C SER A 126 28.28 -0.82 5.81
N GLN A 127 27.76 -2.00 6.18
CA GLN A 127 27.44 -3.08 5.24
C GLN A 127 26.12 -2.84 4.49
N ASN A 128 25.16 -2.18 5.13
CA ASN A 128 23.85 -1.94 4.53
C ASN A 128 23.73 -0.59 3.82
N TRP A 129 24.76 0.24 3.86
CA TRP A 129 24.65 1.61 3.33
C TRP A 129 24.23 1.65 1.87
N ASP A 130 24.87 0.84 1.04
CA ASP A 130 24.59 0.77 -0.39
C ASP A 130 23.20 0.19 -0.71
N ASP A 131 22.72 -0.76 0.11
CA ASP A 131 21.36 -1.31 -0.03
C ASP A 131 20.27 -0.27 0.29
N HIS A 132 20.58 0.69 1.16
CA HIS A 132 19.64 1.72 1.61
C HIS A 132 19.85 3.08 0.92
N ASP A 133 20.92 3.23 0.15
CA ASP A 133 21.14 4.46 -0.62
C ASP A 133 20.08 4.60 -1.72
N ARG A 134 19.27 5.63 -1.60
CA ARG A 134 18.23 6.00 -2.56
C ARG A 134 18.62 7.22 -3.38
N SER A 135 19.85 7.74 -3.22
CA SER A 135 20.37 8.82 -4.03
C SER A 135 20.36 8.45 -5.50
N ASN A 136 20.01 9.40 -6.36
CA ASN A 136 19.93 9.21 -7.81
C ASN A 136 18.93 8.14 -8.32
N ARG A 137 17.96 7.72 -7.50
CA ARG A 137 16.90 6.78 -7.90
C ARG A 137 15.65 7.55 -8.34
N TYR A 138 15.66 8.09 -9.54
CA TYR A 138 14.59 8.93 -10.10
C TYR A 138 13.63 8.18 -11.02
N SER A 139 13.80 6.87 -11.23
CA SER A 139 13.01 6.09 -12.19
C SER A 139 11.49 6.20 -11.95
N CYS A 140 11.05 6.21 -10.70
CA CYS A 140 9.65 6.34 -10.34
C CYS A 140 9.09 7.74 -10.70
N ARG A 141 9.85 8.79 -10.40
CA ARG A 141 9.52 10.19 -10.77
C ARG A 141 9.45 10.35 -12.29
N ASP A 142 10.50 9.92 -12.98
CA ASP A 142 10.64 10.11 -14.42
C ASP A 142 9.60 9.31 -15.20
N PHE A 143 9.28 8.09 -14.72
CA PHE A 143 8.20 7.27 -15.25
C PHE A 143 6.83 7.98 -15.13
N GLY A 144 6.49 8.47 -13.93
CA GLY A 144 5.25 9.21 -13.69
C GLY A 144 5.17 10.50 -14.53
N ALA A 145 6.28 11.25 -14.61
CA ALA A 145 6.35 12.45 -15.45
C ALA A 145 6.14 12.16 -16.94
N ASN A 146 6.68 11.05 -17.44
CA ASN A 146 6.50 10.64 -18.83
C ASN A 146 5.04 10.30 -19.14
N TYR A 147 4.33 9.60 -18.25
CA TYR A 147 2.91 9.35 -18.40
C TYR A 147 2.11 10.66 -18.50
N LEU A 148 2.29 11.56 -17.53
CA LEU A 148 1.56 12.82 -17.50
C LEU A 148 1.86 13.68 -18.73
N LYS A 149 3.12 13.78 -19.13
CA LYS A 149 3.53 14.56 -20.33
C LYS A 149 3.09 13.94 -21.67
N SER A 150 2.71 12.65 -21.66
CA SER A 150 2.20 11.97 -22.86
C SER A 150 0.71 12.21 -23.08
N CYS A 151 0.01 12.77 -22.10
CA CYS A 151 -1.41 13.06 -22.20
C CYS A 151 -1.64 14.49 -22.72
N GLU A 152 -2.73 14.69 -23.45
CA GLU A 152 -3.20 16.01 -23.83
C GLU A 152 -3.75 16.78 -22.61
N THR A 153 -3.83 18.10 -22.72
CA THR A 153 -4.34 18.98 -21.66
C THR A 153 -5.74 18.61 -21.23
N GLN A 154 -6.04 18.77 -19.93
CA GLN A 154 -7.33 18.44 -19.32
C GLN A 154 -7.76 16.96 -19.46
N ALA A 155 -6.84 16.06 -19.83
CA ALA A 155 -7.16 14.65 -20.00
C ALA A 155 -7.60 13.97 -18.69
N ILE A 156 -8.39 12.93 -18.86
CA ILE A 156 -8.73 11.96 -17.80
C ILE A 156 -7.79 10.78 -17.96
N LEU A 157 -6.96 10.52 -16.96
CA LEU A 157 -5.99 9.42 -16.97
C LEU A 157 -6.40 8.35 -15.95
N PHE A 158 -6.86 7.21 -16.43
CA PHE A 158 -7.15 6.06 -15.59
C PHE A 158 -5.89 5.27 -15.27
N SER A 159 -5.63 5.08 -13.98
CA SER A 159 -4.53 4.28 -13.45
C SER A 159 -5.05 3.09 -12.66
N ASN A 160 -4.27 2.01 -12.60
CA ASN A 160 -4.69 0.78 -11.93
C ASN A 160 -3.77 0.42 -10.76
N GLY A 161 -4.29 0.56 -9.54
CA GLY A 161 -3.56 0.25 -8.31
C GLY A 161 -2.51 1.31 -7.93
N ASP A 162 -1.79 1.01 -6.86
CA ASP A 162 -0.90 1.97 -6.19
C ASP A 162 0.37 2.26 -6.99
N ASN A 163 0.95 1.22 -7.60
CA ASN A 163 2.24 1.33 -8.30
C ASN A 163 2.18 2.27 -9.51
N ASP A 164 1.03 2.31 -10.20
CA ASP A 164 0.83 3.23 -11.32
C ASP A 164 0.45 4.63 -10.83
N THR A 165 -0.37 4.70 -9.78
CA THR A 165 -1.00 5.95 -9.35
C THR A 165 -0.06 6.83 -8.53
N PHE A 166 0.69 6.27 -7.57
CA PHE A 166 1.51 7.06 -6.66
C PHE A 166 2.63 7.84 -7.37
N PRO A 167 3.32 7.30 -8.39
CA PRO A 167 4.24 8.09 -9.19
C PRO A 167 3.60 9.27 -9.91
N LEU A 168 2.34 9.13 -10.35
CA LEU A 168 1.60 10.22 -10.99
C LEU A 168 1.25 11.30 -9.97
N TRP A 169 0.68 10.91 -8.83
CA TRP A 169 0.38 11.86 -7.75
C TRP A 169 1.63 12.55 -7.23
N TYR A 170 2.75 11.84 -7.03
CA TYR A 170 4.01 12.46 -6.64
C TYR A 170 4.40 13.57 -7.63
N ASN A 171 4.31 13.31 -8.93
CA ASN A 171 4.63 14.30 -9.94
C ASN A 171 3.68 15.51 -9.93
N GLN A 172 2.38 15.29 -9.68
CA GLN A 172 1.40 16.38 -9.58
C GLN A 172 1.60 17.21 -8.32
N GLU A 173 1.82 16.54 -7.15
CA GLU A 173 1.86 17.20 -5.84
C GLU A 173 3.22 17.84 -5.51
N VAL A 174 4.33 17.28 -6.01
CA VAL A 174 5.69 17.68 -5.61
C VAL A 174 6.45 18.33 -6.77
N GLU A 175 6.32 17.80 -7.97
CA GLU A 175 7.04 18.29 -9.15
C GLU A 175 6.18 19.26 -10.00
N GLU A 176 4.91 19.46 -9.63
CA GLU A 176 3.93 20.31 -10.32
C GLU A 176 3.78 19.98 -11.81
N VAL A 177 3.88 18.69 -12.18
CA VAL A 177 3.79 18.20 -13.55
C VAL A 177 2.39 17.66 -13.82
N GLY A 178 1.70 18.19 -14.84
CA GLY A 178 0.39 17.71 -15.29
C GLY A 178 -0.73 17.95 -14.27
N THR A 179 -0.72 19.09 -13.59
CA THR A 179 -1.73 19.50 -12.60
C THR A 179 -3.10 19.78 -13.21
N ASP A 180 -3.13 19.96 -14.53
CA ASP A 180 -4.36 20.09 -15.33
C ASP A 180 -5.00 18.74 -15.68
N LEU A 181 -4.28 17.63 -15.51
CA LEU A 181 -4.77 16.28 -15.78
C LEU A 181 -5.53 15.72 -14.57
N ARG A 182 -6.55 14.90 -14.82
CA ARG A 182 -7.23 14.19 -13.75
C ARG A 182 -6.83 12.72 -13.69
N VAL A 183 -5.95 12.40 -12.75
CA VAL A 183 -5.59 11.00 -12.47
C VAL A 183 -6.73 10.35 -11.67
N CYS A 184 -7.24 9.23 -12.18
CA CYS A 184 -8.34 8.48 -11.59
C CYS A 184 -7.94 7.03 -11.35
N ASN A 185 -7.75 6.64 -10.10
CA ASN A 185 -7.41 5.27 -9.72
C ASN A 185 -8.63 4.36 -9.78
N LEU A 186 -8.56 3.32 -10.61
CA LEU A 186 -9.65 2.37 -10.84
C LEU A 186 -10.00 1.54 -9.60
N SER A 187 -9.03 1.23 -8.76
CA SER A 187 -9.27 0.46 -7.53
C SER A 187 -10.04 1.29 -6.50
N TYR A 188 -9.70 2.57 -6.34
CA TYR A 188 -10.40 3.47 -5.42
C TYR A 188 -11.77 3.90 -5.95
N LEU A 189 -11.99 3.86 -7.26
CA LEU A 189 -13.25 4.20 -7.88
C LEU A 189 -14.41 3.26 -7.46
N GLN A 190 -14.10 2.15 -6.78
CA GLN A 190 -15.10 1.29 -6.13
C GLN A 190 -15.68 1.92 -4.86
N THR A 191 -15.03 2.94 -4.27
CA THR A 191 -15.40 3.57 -3.00
C THR A 191 -16.20 4.86 -3.20
N ASP A 192 -17.14 5.12 -2.32
CA ASP A 192 -18.01 6.30 -2.36
C ASP A 192 -17.26 7.61 -2.11
N TRP A 193 -16.30 7.61 -1.16
CA TRP A 193 -15.50 8.79 -0.84
C TRP A 193 -14.65 9.25 -2.03
N TYR A 194 -14.09 8.29 -2.79
CA TYR A 194 -13.24 8.61 -3.93
C TYR A 194 -14.06 9.15 -5.10
N ILE A 195 -15.22 8.56 -5.39
CA ILE A 195 -16.16 9.10 -6.39
C ILE A 195 -16.55 10.53 -6.02
N SER A 196 -16.89 10.78 -4.75
CA SER A 196 -17.22 12.12 -4.26
C SER A 196 -16.08 13.11 -4.43
N GLN A 197 -14.82 12.67 -4.25
CA GLN A 197 -13.63 13.46 -4.50
C GLN A 197 -13.44 13.76 -5.99
N MET A 198 -13.65 12.78 -6.86
CA MET A 198 -13.52 12.93 -8.31
C MET A 198 -14.56 13.92 -8.90
N LYS A 199 -15.68 14.11 -8.25
CA LYS A 199 -16.71 15.09 -8.62
C LYS A 199 -16.35 16.55 -8.27
N ARG A 200 -15.16 16.80 -7.72
CA ARG A 200 -14.67 18.15 -7.39
C ARG A 200 -13.50 18.50 -8.29
N PRO A 201 -13.34 19.77 -8.68
CA PRO A 201 -12.13 20.23 -9.37
C PRO A 201 -10.93 20.05 -8.46
N TYR A 202 -9.75 19.90 -9.06
CA TYR A 202 -8.50 19.74 -8.34
C TYR A 202 -7.35 20.36 -9.12
N TYR A 203 -6.63 21.30 -8.55
CA TYR A 203 -5.72 22.21 -9.27
C TYR A 203 -6.44 22.82 -10.48
N GLU A 204 -5.79 22.80 -11.67
CA GLU A 204 -6.39 23.28 -12.92
C GLU A 204 -7.30 22.24 -13.60
N SER A 205 -7.38 21.02 -13.05
CA SER A 205 -8.24 19.98 -13.60
C SER A 205 -9.68 20.15 -13.19
N LYS A 206 -10.58 20.11 -14.17
CA LYS A 206 -12.02 20.11 -13.95
C LYS A 206 -12.48 18.84 -13.22
N ALA A 207 -13.62 18.91 -12.55
CA ALA A 207 -14.29 17.73 -12.00
C ALA A 207 -14.49 16.66 -13.07
N LEU A 208 -14.46 15.38 -12.68
CA LEU A 208 -14.81 14.31 -13.60
C LEU A 208 -16.30 14.32 -13.95
N PRO A 209 -16.67 13.97 -15.20
CA PRO A 209 -18.04 13.98 -15.68
C PRO A 209 -18.82 12.78 -15.11
N ILE A 210 -19.27 12.89 -13.86
CA ILE A 210 -20.05 11.88 -13.15
C ILE A 210 -21.40 12.49 -12.78
N SER A 211 -22.48 12.06 -13.43
CA SER A 211 -23.83 12.55 -13.21
C SER A 211 -24.51 11.94 -11.97
N TRP A 212 -24.01 10.78 -11.50
CA TRP A 212 -24.58 10.08 -10.36
C TRP A 212 -24.60 10.93 -9.10
N GLU A 213 -25.68 10.91 -8.33
CA GLU A 213 -25.78 11.54 -7.02
C GLU A 213 -25.21 10.65 -5.92
N TYR A 214 -24.95 11.19 -4.73
CA TYR A 214 -24.36 10.40 -3.63
C TYR A 214 -25.21 9.17 -3.26
N LYS A 215 -26.54 9.29 -3.30
CA LYS A 215 -27.46 8.18 -3.04
C LYS A 215 -27.26 6.98 -3.97
N ASP A 216 -26.76 7.23 -5.19
CA ASP A 216 -26.57 6.20 -6.23
C ASP A 216 -25.31 5.36 -6.01
N PHE A 217 -24.33 5.89 -5.25
CA PHE A 217 -23.04 5.22 -5.00
C PHE A 217 -22.62 5.19 -3.52
N MET A 218 -23.49 5.58 -2.59
CA MET A 218 -23.23 5.43 -1.15
C MET A 218 -23.01 3.95 -0.78
N PRO A 219 -22.48 3.63 0.43
CA PRO A 219 -22.35 2.26 0.89
C PRO A 219 -23.65 1.46 0.76
N ASN A 220 -23.53 0.21 0.30
CA ASN A 220 -24.65 -0.69 0.01
C ASN A 220 -25.56 -0.27 -1.18
N SER A 221 -25.16 0.72 -1.98
CA SER A 221 -25.91 1.15 -3.17
C SER A 221 -25.09 0.92 -4.44
N ASN A 222 -25.61 0.12 -5.37
CA ASN A 222 -25.02 -0.16 -6.69
C ASN A 222 -23.52 -0.53 -6.67
N GLU A 223 -23.05 -1.28 -5.66
CA GLU A 223 -21.66 -1.76 -5.61
C GLU A 223 -21.37 -2.75 -6.73
N ILE A 224 -22.36 -3.57 -7.04
CA ILE A 224 -22.38 -4.51 -8.16
C ILE A 224 -23.79 -4.44 -8.77
N ALA A 225 -23.87 -4.24 -10.08
CA ALA A 225 -25.12 -4.33 -10.82
C ALA A 225 -25.14 -5.61 -11.66
N ARG A 226 -26.15 -6.44 -11.46
CA ARG A 226 -26.41 -7.61 -12.31
C ARG A 226 -27.00 -7.19 -13.64
N VAL A 227 -26.70 -7.93 -14.68
CA VAL A 227 -27.32 -7.76 -15.98
C VAL A 227 -28.43 -8.77 -16.15
N ASP A 228 -29.64 -8.28 -16.38
CA ASP A 228 -30.81 -9.09 -16.71
C ASP A 228 -31.30 -8.63 -18.09
N ASN A 229 -30.91 -9.35 -19.15
CA ASN A 229 -31.11 -8.94 -20.53
C ASN A 229 -32.57 -9.08 -20.98
N ARG A 230 -33.48 -8.33 -20.37
CA ARG A 230 -34.91 -8.30 -20.68
C ARG A 230 -35.23 -7.58 -21.98
N LEU A 231 -34.36 -6.63 -22.38
CA LEU A 231 -34.59 -5.85 -23.60
C LEU A 231 -34.19 -6.61 -24.87
N GLY A 232 -33.22 -7.53 -24.79
CA GLY A 232 -32.72 -8.29 -25.93
C GLY A 232 -32.09 -7.46 -27.07
N GLN A 233 -31.92 -6.13 -26.85
CA GLN A 233 -31.38 -5.19 -27.83
C GLN A 233 -30.37 -4.23 -27.19
N PRO A 234 -29.47 -3.64 -27.99
CA PRO A 234 -28.51 -2.65 -27.48
C PRO A 234 -29.21 -1.42 -26.89
N ILE A 235 -28.66 -0.91 -25.80
CA ILE A 235 -29.10 0.31 -25.12
C ILE A 235 -27.92 1.21 -24.84
N SER A 236 -28.10 2.55 -24.88
CA SER A 236 -27.04 3.49 -24.48
C SER A 236 -26.78 3.42 -22.98
N VAL A 237 -25.53 3.68 -22.59
CA VAL A 237 -25.13 3.71 -21.18
C VAL A 237 -26.01 4.63 -20.36
N ASP A 238 -26.31 5.84 -20.84
CA ASP A 238 -27.18 6.79 -20.16
C ASP A 238 -28.55 6.21 -19.83
N ARG A 239 -29.19 5.59 -20.81
CA ARG A 239 -30.52 4.98 -20.61
C ARG A 239 -30.46 3.80 -19.66
N ALA A 240 -29.39 2.97 -19.76
CA ALA A 240 -29.19 1.83 -18.89
C ALA A 240 -28.97 2.26 -17.44
N PHE A 241 -28.20 3.32 -17.21
CA PHE A 241 -27.92 3.81 -15.87
C PHE A 241 -29.05 4.65 -15.29
N ASN A 242 -29.81 5.38 -16.10
CA ASN A 242 -31.04 6.01 -15.66
C ASN A 242 -32.08 4.97 -15.23
N PHE A 243 -32.18 3.84 -15.95
CA PHE A 243 -33.02 2.73 -15.54
C PHE A 243 -32.53 2.09 -14.22
N LEU A 244 -31.24 1.83 -14.09
CA LEU A 244 -30.61 1.25 -12.87
C LEU A 244 -30.90 2.11 -11.63
N ARG A 245 -30.77 3.42 -11.75
CA ARG A 245 -30.91 4.40 -10.64
C ARG A 245 -32.37 4.81 -10.37
N SER A 246 -33.29 4.38 -11.20
CA SER A 246 -34.70 4.74 -11.04
C SER A 246 -35.29 4.12 -9.77
N ASP A 247 -36.08 4.89 -9.03
CA ASP A 247 -36.84 4.43 -7.87
C ASP A 247 -38.18 3.75 -8.25
N ASP A 248 -38.52 3.71 -9.53
CA ASP A 248 -39.76 3.07 -10.01
C ASP A 248 -39.69 1.55 -9.76
N PRO A 249 -40.67 0.97 -9.04
CA PRO A 249 -40.71 -0.48 -8.78
C PRO A 249 -40.64 -1.35 -10.05
N ARG A 250 -41.07 -0.83 -11.21
CA ARG A 250 -41.01 -1.52 -12.49
C ARG A 250 -39.58 -1.70 -13.02
N THR A 251 -38.62 -0.93 -12.50
CA THR A 251 -37.20 -1.02 -12.86
C THR A 251 -36.41 -1.93 -11.89
N LYS A 252 -37.09 -2.62 -11.00
CA LYS A 252 -36.46 -3.52 -10.02
C LYS A 252 -36.70 -4.98 -10.39
N THR A 253 -35.87 -5.86 -9.80
CA THR A 253 -36.12 -7.31 -9.80
C THR A 253 -37.34 -7.62 -8.91
N ARG A 254 -37.78 -8.88 -8.88
CA ARG A 254 -38.85 -9.34 -7.97
C ARG A 254 -38.41 -9.20 -6.49
N GLU A 255 -37.12 -9.21 -6.23
CA GLU A 255 -36.50 -9.08 -4.90
C GLU A 255 -36.27 -7.60 -4.51
N GLY A 256 -36.54 -6.65 -5.43
CA GLY A 256 -36.37 -5.22 -5.21
C GLY A 256 -34.98 -4.69 -5.61
N ASP A 257 -34.10 -5.52 -6.18
CA ASP A 257 -32.75 -5.13 -6.55
C ASP A 257 -32.69 -4.34 -7.86
N ASN A 258 -31.70 -3.46 -7.96
CA ASN A 258 -31.33 -2.79 -9.19
C ASN A 258 -30.67 -3.75 -10.17
N TYR A 259 -30.95 -3.58 -11.48
CA TYR A 259 -30.29 -4.34 -12.53
C TYR A 259 -30.12 -3.52 -13.82
N ILE A 260 -29.21 -3.96 -14.68
CA ILE A 260 -28.99 -3.40 -16.02
C ILE A 260 -29.83 -4.21 -17.02
N PRO A 261 -30.72 -3.57 -17.81
CA PRO A 261 -31.75 -4.29 -18.59
C PRO A 261 -31.23 -4.86 -19.92
N SER A 262 -29.97 -4.65 -20.28
CA SER A 262 -29.35 -5.20 -21.50
C SER A 262 -27.89 -5.58 -21.27
N ASP A 263 -27.45 -6.63 -21.90
CA ASP A 263 -26.04 -7.06 -21.94
C ASP A 263 -25.20 -6.34 -23.02
N LYS A 264 -25.85 -5.52 -23.87
CA LYS A 264 -25.24 -4.77 -24.97
C LYS A 264 -25.32 -3.26 -24.70
N LEU A 265 -24.30 -2.73 -24.05
CA LEU A 265 -24.19 -1.31 -23.73
C LEU A 265 -23.34 -0.60 -24.77
N TYR A 266 -23.70 0.63 -25.15
CA TYR A 266 -22.96 1.44 -26.09
C TYR A 266 -22.94 2.93 -25.70
N VAL A 267 -21.94 3.65 -26.24
CA VAL A 267 -21.93 5.11 -26.32
C VAL A 267 -21.89 5.51 -27.80
N GLU A 268 -22.49 6.64 -28.13
CA GLU A 268 -22.45 7.19 -29.51
C GLU A 268 -21.31 8.20 -29.61
N THR A 269 -20.55 8.14 -30.70
CA THR A 269 -19.56 9.15 -31.08
C THR A 269 -20.26 10.38 -31.68
N PRO A 270 -19.57 11.53 -31.77
CA PRO A 270 -20.11 12.69 -32.48
C PRO A 270 -20.46 12.41 -33.96
N SER A 271 -19.81 11.42 -34.58
CA SER A 271 -20.13 10.96 -35.94
C SER A 271 -21.35 10.04 -36.02
N GLY A 272 -21.98 9.68 -34.90
CA GLY A 272 -23.13 8.78 -34.83
C GLY A 272 -22.78 7.29 -34.84
N GLU A 273 -21.51 6.94 -34.76
CA GLU A 273 -21.07 5.55 -34.62
C GLU A 273 -21.29 5.03 -33.19
N ARG A 274 -21.57 3.74 -33.05
CA ARG A 274 -21.76 3.10 -31.73
C ARG A 274 -20.52 2.35 -31.30
N VAL A 275 -19.92 2.77 -30.20
CA VAL A 275 -18.84 2.05 -29.53
C VAL A 275 -19.45 1.13 -28.48
N MET A 276 -19.33 -0.18 -28.70
CA MET A 276 -19.90 -1.21 -27.83
C MET A 276 -18.97 -1.56 -26.68
N PHE A 277 -19.52 -1.65 -25.49
CA PHE A 277 -18.79 -2.22 -24.36
C PHE A 277 -18.85 -3.75 -24.35
N GLN A 278 -17.82 -4.38 -23.77
CA GLN A 278 -17.80 -5.82 -23.61
C GLN A 278 -18.99 -6.27 -22.74
N SER A 279 -19.77 -7.20 -23.25
CA SER A 279 -20.89 -7.79 -22.50
C SER A 279 -20.40 -8.56 -21.28
N LYS A 280 -21.04 -8.33 -20.13
CA LYS A 280 -20.77 -9.01 -18.87
C LYS A 280 -22.07 -9.40 -18.18
N ARG A 281 -22.00 -10.39 -17.28
CA ARG A 281 -23.14 -10.79 -16.44
C ARG A 281 -23.36 -9.85 -15.26
N MET A 282 -22.33 -9.13 -14.87
CA MET A 282 -22.36 -8.12 -13.80
C MET A 282 -21.28 -7.08 -14.04
N TYR A 283 -21.54 -5.88 -13.54
CA TYR A 283 -20.58 -4.78 -13.52
C TYR A 283 -20.34 -4.32 -12.10
N THR A 284 -19.08 -4.10 -11.74
CA THR A 284 -18.70 -3.45 -10.47
C THR A 284 -18.96 -1.95 -10.57
N ARG A 285 -19.05 -1.27 -9.42
CA ARG A 285 -19.21 0.19 -9.36
C ARG A 285 -18.11 0.90 -10.17
N SER A 286 -16.85 0.50 -10.01
CA SER A 286 -15.72 1.04 -10.77
C SER A 286 -15.94 0.95 -12.28
N GLN A 287 -16.41 -0.20 -12.78
CA GLN A 287 -16.70 -0.38 -14.21
C GLN A 287 -17.88 0.48 -14.68
N MET A 288 -18.91 0.61 -13.85
CA MET A 288 -20.04 1.50 -14.17
C MET A 288 -19.61 2.97 -14.19
N MET A 289 -18.74 3.38 -13.26
CA MET A 289 -18.21 4.76 -13.24
C MET A 289 -17.35 5.07 -14.47
N ILE A 290 -16.56 4.11 -14.96
CA ILE A 290 -15.81 4.29 -16.21
C ILE A 290 -16.79 4.53 -17.39
N MET A 291 -17.79 3.66 -17.53
CA MET A 291 -18.79 3.80 -18.59
C MET A 291 -19.60 5.09 -18.48
N GLU A 292 -19.94 5.49 -17.24
CA GLU A 292 -20.60 6.76 -16.94
C GLU A 292 -19.76 7.94 -17.39
N MET A 293 -18.49 7.97 -16.98
CA MET A 293 -17.57 9.05 -17.36
C MET A 293 -17.36 9.14 -18.88
N ILE A 294 -17.24 8.00 -19.58
CA ILE A 294 -17.10 7.97 -21.04
C ILE A 294 -18.37 8.51 -21.70
N SER A 295 -19.55 8.12 -21.20
CA SER A 295 -20.84 8.56 -21.75
C SER A 295 -21.08 10.05 -21.49
N THR A 296 -20.84 10.51 -20.26
CA THR A 296 -21.13 11.89 -19.83
C THR A 296 -20.05 12.87 -20.29
N ASN A 297 -18.83 12.38 -20.59
CA ASN A 297 -17.74 13.21 -21.13
C ASN A 297 -18.09 13.85 -22.49
N ASN A 298 -19.03 13.28 -23.20
CA ASN A 298 -19.48 13.77 -24.51
C ASN A 298 -18.32 14.11 -25.47
N TRP A 299 -17.22 13.35 -25.38
CA TRP A 299 -15.99 13.53 -26.17
C TRP A 299 -15.28 14.87 -26.00
N GLU A 300 -15.57 15.61 -24.93
CA GLU A 300 -14.96 16.91 -24.67
C GLU A 300 -13.52 16.83 -24.15
N ARG A 301 -13.22 15.80 -23.35
CA ARG A 301 -11.90 15.60 -22.74
C ARG A 301 -11.26 14.32 -23.25
N PRO A 302 -9.94 14.36 -23.57
CA PRO A 302 -9.20 13.14 -23.91
C PRO A 302 -9.21 12.14 -22.74
N ILE A 303 -9.29 10.85 -23.05
CA ILE A 303 -9.28 9.77 -22.05
C ILE A 303 -8.14 8.82 -22.36
N TYR A 304 -7.33 8.56 -21.35
CA TYR A 304 -6.18 7.66 -21.41
C TYR A 304 -6.27 6.59 -20.32
N PHE A 305 -5.65 5.45 -20.58
CA PHE A 305 -5.45 4.38 -19.63
C PHE A 305 -3.96 4.09 -19.49
N CYS A 306 -3.47 3.97 -18.25
CA CYS A 306 -2.11 3.48 -18.03
C CYS A 306 -2.00 2.05 -18.56
N ALA A 307 -0.93 1.77 -19.30
CA ALA A 307 -0.58 0.41 -19.70
C ALA A 307 0.07 -0.30 -18.48
N THR A 308 -0.64 -1.26 -17.89
CA THR A 308 -0.19 -2.04 -16.72
C THR A 308 0.06 -3.48 -17.08
#